data_083e5750a59aebf05b0bdfc9346c85d2
#
_entry.id   083e5750a59aebf05b0bdfc9346c85d2
#
_cell.length_a   1.000
_cell.length_b   1.000
_cell.length_c   1.000
_cell.angle_alpha   90.00
_cell.angle_beta   90.00
_cell.angle_gamma   90.00
#
_symmetry.space_group_name_H-M   'P 1'
#
loop_
_entity.id
_entity.type
_entity.pdbx_description
1 polymer ?
#
loop_
_entity_poly.entity_id
_entity_poly.type
_entity_poly.pdbx_seq_one_letter_code
_entity_poly.pdbx_strand_id
1 'polypeptide(L)'
;MFNEVSLVPEETIGLMTAAKVSAYHDCFLISSGAWVHTVATVGLSNARSVLDDADVELGYRCGSAGTVNLVVATNALPTIGGRIQAIHIAASAKAAAFRDTSSMSRKSDRPADLTGTDCVVVGASGEIEEDQCGLHTVLGEMIGRTVYMAVSRGIAGLAKP
;
A
#
# COMPACT_ATOMS: atom_id res chain seq x y z
N MET A 1 13.52 -2.94 18.93
CA MET A 1 12.10 -3.01 18.53
C MET A 1 11.56 -4.44 18.56
N PHE A 2 12.07 -5.40 17.79
CA PHE A 2 11.50 -6.77 17.78
C PHE A 2 11.53 -7.47 19.15
N ASN A 3 12.61 -7.31 19.92
CA ASN A 3 12.75 -7.93 21.24
C ASN A 3 11.77 -7.39 22.31
N GLU A 4 11.28 -6.16 22.14
CA GLU A 4 10.34 -5.54 23.10
C GLU A 4 8.91 -6.07 22.94
N VAL A 5 8.58 -6.63 21.78
CA VAL A 5 7.25 -7.17 21.47
C VAL A 5 7.28 -8.69 21.22
N SER A 6 8.38 -9.37 21.58
CA SER A 6 8.55 -10.82 21.41
C SER A 6 8.27 -11.33 19.99
N LEU A 7 8.61 -10.54 18.98
CA LEU A 7 8.47 -10.93 17.58
C LEU A 7 9.66 -11.75 17.11
N VAL A 8 9.41 -12.74 16.28
CA VAL A 8 10.43 -13.54 15.60
C VAL A 8 10.82 -12.82 14.31
N PRO A 9 12.05 -12.30 14.16
CA PRO A 9 12.45 -11.50 13.00
C PRO A 9 12.26 -12.20 11.66
N GLU A 10 12.52 -13.52 11.62
CA GLU A 10 12.40 -14.34 10.41
C GLU A 10 10.95 -14.56 9.97
N GLU A 11 9.99 -14.38 10.88
CA GLU A 11 8.55 -14.55 10.66
C GLU A 11 7.80 -13.21 10.63
N THR A 12 8.53 -12.08 10.65
CA THR A 12 7.91 -10.76 10.82
C THR A 12 8.34 -9.81 9.71
N ILE A 13 7.37 -9.11 9.11
CA ILE A 13 7.61 -8.02 8.19
C ILE A 13 7.37 -6.70 8.92
N GLY A 14 8.42 -5.90 9.08
CA GLY A 14 8.35 -4.57 9.68
C GLY A 14 8.22 -3.48 8.62
N LEU A 15 7.18 -2.65 8.73
CA LEU A 15 7.00 -1.47 7.89
C LEU A 15 7.26 -0.22 8.74
N MET A 16 8.22 0.61 8.30
CA MET A 16 8.49 1.88 8.97
C MET A 16 7.65 3.00 8.38
N THR A 17 7.15 3.89 9.24
CA THR A 17 6.37 5.05 8.81
C THR A 17 6.60 6.22 9.77
N ALA A 18 6.56 7.45 9.24
CA ALA A 18 6.47 8.67 10.03
C ALA A 18 5.02 9.10 10.28
N ALA A 19 4.05 8.48 9.61
CA ALA A 19 2.63 8.70 9.89
C ALA A 19 2.25 8.09 11.25
N LYS A 20 1.30 8.72 11.96
CA LYS A 20 0.76 8.15 13.20
C LYS A 20 0.08 6.81 12.88
N VAL A 21 0.58 5.71 13.44
CA VAL A 21 0.00 4.38 13.21
C VAL A 21 -1.46 4.32 13.71
N SER A 22 -1.81 5.05 14.77
CA SER A 22 -3.19 5.16 15.27
C SER A 22 -4.16 5.87 14.31
N ALA A 23 -3.64 6.57 13.28
CA ALA A 23 -4.42 7.21 12.23
C ALA A 23 -4.42 6.37 10.94
N TYR A 24 -4.35 5.05 11.07
CA TYR A 24 -4.52 4.15 9.95
C TYR A 24 -5.94 4.24 9.37
N HIS A 25 -6.07 3.87 8.12
CA HIS A 25 -7.34 3.71 7.43
C HIS A 25 -7.43 2.30 6.87
N ASP A 26 -8.60 1.71 6.94
CA ASP A 26 -8.80 0.36 6.44
C ASP A 26 -10.04 0.24 5.57
N CYS A 27 -10.08 -0.85 4.81
CA CYS A 27 -11.25 -1.26 4.03
C CYS A 27 -11.29 -2.78 3.98
N PHE A 28 -12.47 -3.33 4.20
CA PHE A 28 -12.74 -4.76 4.19
C PHE A 28 -13.87 -5.09 3.21
N LEU A 29 -13.65 -6.08 2.36
CA LEU A 29 -14.66 -6.60 1.42
C LEU A 29 -14.74 -8.12 1.50
N ILE A 30 -15.93 -8.64 1.25
CA ILE A 30 -16.20 -10.08 1.10
C ILE A 30 -16.95 -10.29 -0.22
N SER A 31 -16.53 -11.28 -1.00
CA SER A 31 -17.23 -11.73 -2.20
C SER A 31 -16.87 -13.18 -2.50
N SER A 32 -17.85 -13.97 -2.90
CA SER A 32 -17.67 -15.37 -3.32
C SER A 32 -16.90 -16.25 -2.32
N GLY A 33 -17.07 -16.01 -1.01
CA GLY A 33 -16.38 -16.73 0.06
C GLY A 33 -14.95 -16.23 0.35
N ALA A 34 -14.36 -15.43 -0.54
CA ALA A 34 -13.11 -14.75 -0.28
C ALA A 34 -13.32 -13.44 0.46
N TRP A 35 -12.33 -13.01 1.25
CA TRP A 35 -12.27 -11.68 1.81
C TRP A 35 -10.93 -11.01 1.54
N VAL A 36 -10.94 -9.69 1.48
CA VAL A 36 -9.75 -8.84 1.42
C VAL A 36 -9.87 -7.74 2.46
N HIS A 37 -8.85 -7.59 3.27
CA HIS A 37 -8.70 -6.50 4.22
C HIS A 37 -7.43 -5.72 3.92
N THR A 38 -7.58 -4.44 3.61
CA THR A 38 -6.45 -3.53 3.41
C THR A 38 -6.36 -2.57 4.59
N VAL A 39 -5.15 -2.43 5.14
CA VAL A 39 -4.79 -1.41 6.14
C VAL A 39 -3.74 -0.50 5.52
N ALA A 40 -3.94 0.81 5.61
CA ALA A 40 -3.05 1.84 5.08
C ALA A 40 -2.65 2.84 6.16
N THR A 41 -1.36 3.16 6.26
CA THR A 41 -0.88 4.38 6.90
C THR A 41 -0.43 5.34 5.81
N VAL A 42 -0.89 6.60 5.88
CA VAL A 42 -0.71 7.58 4.80
C VAL A 42 0.01 8.82 5.31
N GLY A 43 1.13 9.16 4.67
CA GLY A 43 1.89 10.38 4.91
C GLY A 43 2.43 10.93 3.60
N LEU A 44 2.04 12.16 3.22
CA LEU A 44 2.34 12.76 1.92
C LEU A 44 3.50 13.76 1.92
N SER A 45 4.26 13.88 3.02
CA SER A 45 5.39 14.82 3.09
C SER A 45 6.53 14.51 2.11
N ASN A 46 6.53 13.30 1.54
CA ASN A 46 7.48 12.85 0.52
C ASN A 46 6.74 12.35 -0.75
N ALA A 47 5.62 12.98 -1.10
CA ALA A 47 4.87 12.63 -2.30
C ALA A 47 5.68 12.90 -3.58
N ARG A 48 5.63 11.98 -4.55
CA ARG A 48 6.44 11.97 -5.77
C ARG A 48 5.63 11.61 -7.00
N SER A 49 6.04 12.15 -8.13
CA SER A 49 5.72 11.62 -9.44
C SER A 49 6.76 10.56 -9.83
N VAL A 50 6.36 9.54 -10.58
CA VAL A 50 7.29 8.56 -11.18
C VAL A 50 8.28 9.21 -12.18
N LEU A 51 8.01 10.46 -12.57
CA LEU A 51 8.86 11.24 -13.48
C LEU A 51 9.75 12.25 -12.76
N ASP A 52 9.82 12.22 -11.44
CA ASP A 52 10.71 13.09 -10.67
C ASP A 52 12.15 12.54 -10.67
N ASP A 53 13.10 13.44 -10.69
CA ASP A 53 14.51 13.09 -10.53
C ASP A 53 14.79 12.51 -9.13
N ALA A 54 15.77 11.63 -9.05
CA ALA A 54 16.23 11.09 -7.78
C ALA A 54 16.82 12.19 -6.87
N ASP A 55 16.72 12.00 -5.56
CA ASP A 55 17.33 12.90 -4.56
C ASP A 55 18.72 12.42 -4.10
N VAL A 56 19.01 11.15 -4.31
CA VAL A 56 20.22 10.48 -3.81
C VAL A 56 20.88 9.69 -4.92
N GLU A 57 22.19 9.66 -4.90
CA GLU A 57 22.99 8.84 -5.80
C GLU A 57 22.93 7.36 -5.41
N LEU A 58 23.39 6.49 -6.32
CA LEU A 58 23.49 5.06 -6.05
C LEU A 58 24.35 4.80 -4.81
N GLY A 59 23.85 3.90 -3.95
CA GLY A 59 24.54 3.51 -2.72
C GLY A 59 24.23 4.38 -1.49
N TYR A 60 23.56 5.51 -1.62
CA TYR A 60 23.11 6.33 -0.50
C TYR A 60 21.74 5.87 0.03
N ARG A 61 21.55 6.02 1.35
CA ARG A 61 20.25 5.76 2.00
C ARG A 61 19.47 7.07 2.10
N CYS A 62 18.24 7.07 1.61
CA CYS A 62 17.33 8.22 1.77
C CYS A 62 16.78 8.25 3.19
N GLY A 63 16.86 9.41 3.85
CA GLY A 63 16.32 9.66 5.18
C GLY A 63 14.99 10.45 5.18
N SER A 64 14.28 10.54 4.05
CA SER A 64 13.07 11.35 3.95
C SER A 64 11.90 10.74 4.73
N ALA A 65 11.15 11.60 5.45
CA ALA A 65 9.92 11.23 6.13
C ALA A 65 8.72 11.33 5.18
N GLY A 66 7.71 10.53 5.44
CA GLY A 66 6.47 10.46 4.65
C GLY A 66 6.46 9.21 3.77
N THR A 67 5.47 8.36 3.99
CA THR A 67 5.33 7.09 3.27
C THR A 67 3.87 6.65 3.27
N VAL A 68 3.50 5.88 2.27
CA VAL A 68 2.27 5.09 2.28
C VAL A 68 2.64 3.62 2.43
N ASN A 69 2.33 3.05 3.60
CA ASN A 69 2.46 1.62 3.82
C ASN A 69 1.11 0.94 3.68
N LEU A 70 1.07 -0.15 2.93
CA LEU A 70 -0.10 -0.98 2.67
C LEU A 70 0.14 -2.39 3.18
N VAL A 71 -0.81 -2.89 3.98
CA VAL A 71 -0.93 -4.30 4.30
C VAL A 71 -2.25 -4.79 3.71
N VAL A 72 -2.17 -5.72 2.78
CA VAL A 72 -3.32 -6.36 2.14
C VAL A 72 -3.37 -7.81 2.61
N ALA A 73 -4.40 -8.20 3.32
CA ALA A 73 -4.61 -9.55 3.81
C ALA A 73 -5.81 -10.20 3.12
N THR A 74 -5.72 -11.50 2.86
CA THR A 74 -6.81 -12.30 2.25
C THR A 74 -6.80 -13.74 2.72
N ASN A 75 -7.96 -14.39 2.74
CA ASN A 75 -8.09 -15.84 2.92
C ASN A 75 -7.97 -16.63 1.61
N ALA A 76 -7.75 -15.98 0.48
CA ALA A 76 -7.36 -16.66 -0.73
C ALA A 76 -5.86 -16.99 -0.71
N LEU A 77 -5.47 -18.03 -1.44
CA LEU A 77 -4.08 -18.49 -1.57
C LEU A 77 -3.60 -18.37 -3.02
N PRO A 78 -3.21 -17.16 -3.46
CA PRO A 78 -2.72 -16.98 -4.81
C PRO A 78 -1.38 -17.68 -5.04
N THR A 79 -1.16 -18.15 -6.27
CA THR A 79 0.17 -18.60 -6.72
C THR A 79 1.20 -17.45 -6.56
N ILE A 80 2.49 -17.76 -6.70
CA ILE A 80 3.55 -16.73 -6.68
C ILE A 80 3.27 -15.65 -7.74
N GLY A 81 2.84 -16.06 -8.96
CA GLY A 81 2.45 -15.13 -10.02
C GLY A 81 1.25 -14.27 -9.61
N GLY A 82 0.23 -14.86 -9.01
CA GLY A 82 -0.93 -14.16 -8.48
C GLY A 82 -0.57 -13.15 -7.38
N ARG A 83 0.38 -13.47 -6.49
CA ARG A 83 0.86 -12.53 -5.45
C ARG A 83 1.61 -11.33 -6.05
N ILE A 84 2.40 -11.55 -7.10
CA ILE A 84 3.05 -10.46 -7.85
C ILE A 84 1.99 -9.57 -8.50
N GLN A 85 0.96 -10.15 -9.11
CA GLN A 85 -0.17 -9.38 -9.66
C GLN A 85 -0.91 -8.62 -8.57
N ALA A 86 -1.13 -9.19 -7.38
CA ALA A 86 -1.77 -8.52 -6.25
C ALA A 86 -0.98 -7.26 -5.82
N ILE A 87 0.35 -7.34 -5.75
CA ILE A 87 1.21 -6.17 -5.47
C ILE A 87 1.08 -5.13 -6.58
N HIS A 88 1.07 -5.55 -7.85
CA HIS A 88 0.89 -4.64 -8.99
C HIS A 88 -0.47 -3.92 -8.93
N ILE A 89 -1.56 -4.65 -8.65
CA ILE A 89 -2.89 -4.05 -8.49
C ILE A 89 -2.93 -3.07 -7.32
N ALA A 90 -2.34 -3.44 -6.17
CA ALA A 90 -2.29 -2.56 -5.00
C ALA A 90 -1.52 -1.25 -5.31
N ALA A 91 -0.38 -1.34 -6.00
CA ALA A 91 0.38 -0.16 -6.42
C ALA A 91 -0.42 0.72 -7.40
N SER A 92 -1.09 0.11 -8.38
CA SER A 92 -1.93 0.81 -9.36
C SER A 92 -3.14 1.50 -8.71
N ALA A 93 -3.81 0.82 -7.78
CA ALA A 93 -4.95 1.37 -7.04
C ALA A 93 -4.53 2.54 -6.13
N LYS A 94 -3.35 2.46 -5.50
CA LYS A 94 -2.76 3.56 -4.75
C LYS A 94 -2.51 4.78 -5.66
N ALA A 95 -1.90 4.59 -6.82
CA ALA A 95 -1.65 5.68 -7.78
C ALA A 95 -2.96 6.31 -8.27
N ALA A 96 -4.02 5.51 -8.49
CA ALA A 96 -5.35 6.02 -8.81
C ALA A 96 -5.90 6.91 -7.68
N ALA A 97 -5.78 6.49 -6.41
CA ALA A 97 -6.20 7.29 -5.26
C ALA A 97 -5.45 8.63 -5.18
N PHE A 98 -4.16 8.66 -5.47
CA PHE A 98 -3.36 9.89 -5.51
C PHE A 98 -3.88 10.85 -6.60
N ARG A 99 -4.16 10.36 -7.81
CA ARG A 99 -4.70 11.17 -8.91
C ARG A 99 -6.08 11.75 -8.57
N ASP A 100 -6.98 10.91 -8.09
CA ASP A 100 -8.38 11.31 -7.84
C ASP A 100 -8.50 12.27 -6.64
N THR A 101 -7.53 12.25 -5.74
CA THR A 101 -7.41 13.21 -4.62
C THR A 101 -6.57 14.44 -4.97
N SER A 102 -6.16 14.61 -6.24
CA SER A 102 -5.34 15.73 -6.71
C SER A 102 -4.06 15.93 -5.90
N SER A 103 -3.46 14.86 -5.41
CA SER A 103 -2.19 14.90 -4.69
C SER A 103 -1.06 15.35 -5.62
N MET A 104 -0.22 16.29 -5.15
CA MET A 104 0.88 16.84 -5.93
C MET A 104 2.23 16.35 -5.42
N SER A 105 3.20 16.20 -6.34
CA SER A 105 4.59 15.94 -5.97
C SER A 105 5.15 17.05 -5.08
N ARG A 106 6.06 16.67 -4.17
CA ARG A 106 6.84 17.62 -3.37
C ARG A 106 8.15 18.03 -4.05
N LYS A 107 8.44 17.41 -5.20
CA LYS A 107 9.66 17.65 -5.99
C LYS A 107 9.43 18.49 -7.24
N SER A 108 8.24 18.39 -7.82
CA SER A 108 7.88 19.04 -9.08
C SER A 108 6.40 19.48 -9.09
N ASP A 109 6.00 20.20 -10.12
CA ASP A 109 4.61 20.63 -10.34
C ASP A 109 3.75 19.52 -11.00
N ARG A 110 4.16 18.26 -10.89
CA ARG A 110 3.42 17.11 -11.43
C ARG A 110 2.47 16.52 -10.40
N PRO A 111 1.38 15.87 -10.85
CA PRO A 111 0.60 15.00 -9.98
C PRO A 111 1.50 13.92 -9.37
N ALA A 112 1.28 13.62 -8.10
CA ALA A 112 1.97 12.54 -7.42
C ALA A 112 1.30 11.19 -7.73
N ASP A 113 2.11 10.14 -7.78
CA ASP A 113 1.67 8.76 -8.00
C ASP A 113 1.92 7.89 -6.75
N LEU A 114 2.88 8.32 -5.91
CA LEU A 114 3.40 7.54 -4.77
C LEU A 114 4.16 8.46 -3.80
N THR A 115 4.79 7.88 -2.78
CA THR A 115 5.82 8.56 -2.02
C THR A 115 7.19 7.89 -2.26
N GLY A 116 8.27 8.57 -1.90
CA GLY A 116 9.63 8.07 -2.17
C GLY A 116 10.00 6.78 -1.41
N THR A 117 9.18 6.32 -0.48
CA THR A 117 9.51 5.21 0.44
C THR A 117 8.35 4.25 0.68
N ASP A 118 7.39 4.18 -0.23
CA ASP A 118 6.21 3.32 -0.09
C ASP A 118 6.56 1.83 0.04
N CYS A 119 5.74 1.13 0.80
CA CYS A 119 5.84 -0.31 0.94
C CYS A 119 4.48 -0.98 0.82
N VAL A 120 4.45 -2.15 0.17
CA VAL A 120 3.26 -2.98 0.02
C VAL A 120 3.57 -4.39 0.49
N VAL A 121 2.76 -4.89 1.40
CA VAL A 121 2.79 -6.29 1.85
C VAL A 121 1.47 -6.95 1.50
N VAL A 122 1.54 -8.12 0.89
CA VAL A 122 0.39 -8.98 0.64
C VAL A 122 0.52 -10.24 1.48
N GLY A 123 -0.37 -10.40 2.45
CA GLY A 123 -0.53 -11.60 3.28
C GLY A 123 -1.68 -12.45 2.74
N ALA A 124 -1.41 -13.69 2.46
CA ALA A 124 -2.39 -14.64 1.95
C ALA A 124 -2.33 -15.94 2.78
N SER A 125 -3.47 -16.34 3.33
CA SER A 125 -3.57 -17.59 4.10
C SER A 125 -4.99 -18.14 3.98
N GLY A 126 -5.13 -19.37 3.53
CA GLY A 126 -6.44 -20.00 3.40
C GLY A 126 -6.38 -21.16 2.41
N GLU A 127 -7.56 -21.66 2.04
CA GLU A 127 -7.72 -22.85 1.19
C GLU A 127 -8.28 -22.51 -0.20
N ILE A 128 -8.63 -21.23 -0.46
CA ILE A 128 -9.18 -20.82 -1.75
C ILE A 128 -8.00 -20.56 -2.70
N GLU A 129 -7.70 -21.56 -3.52
CA GLU A 129 -6.64 -21.46 -4.51
C GLU A 129 -7.02 -20.50 -5.64
N GLU A 130 -6.10 -19.60 -6.01
CA GLU A 130 -6.27 -18.63 -7.09
C GLU A 130 -4.99 -18.55 -7.93
N ASP A 131 -5.11 -18.77 -9.21
CA ASP A 131 -3.96 -18.70 -10.12
C ASP A 131 -3.55 -17.26 -10.40
N GLN A 132 -4.53 -16.35 -10.47
CA GLN A 132 -4.34 -14.97 -10.89
C GLN A 132 -5.06 -13.99 -9.98
N CYS A 133 -4.54 -12.76 -9.91
CA CYS A 133 -5.13 -11.64 -9.19
C CYS A 133 -5.32 -10.40 -10.10
N GLY A 134 -5.47 -10.59 -11.41
CA GLY A 134 -5.73 -9.47 -12.31
C GLY A 134 -7.08 -8.80 -12.03
N LEU A 135 -7.28 -7.54 -12.49
CA LEU A 135 -8.54 -6.79 -12.26
C LEU A 135 -9.79 -7.46 -12.86
N HIS A 136 -9.63 -8.45 -13.73
CA HIS A 136 -10.72 -9.26 -14.28
C HIS A 136 -11.15 -10.39 -13.34
N THR A 137 -10.44 -10.63 -12.23
CA THR A 137 -10.78 -11.61 -11.20
C THR A 137 -11.48 -10.93 -10.02
N VAL A 138 -12.30 -11.68 -9.29
CA VAL A 138 -12.96 -11.19 -8.06
C VAL A 138 -11.92 -10.73 -7.04
N LEU A 139 -10.85 -11.51 -6.85
CA LEU A 139 -9.80 -11.18 -5.89
C LEU A 139 -9.05 -9.89 -6.28
N GLY A 140 -8.67 -9.74 -7.55
CA GLY A 140 -8.01 -8.53 -8.04
C GLY A 140 -8.89 -7.29 -7.94
N GLU A 141 -10.19 -7.38 -8.26
CA GLU A 141 -11.16 -6.31 -8.05
C GLU A 141 -11.24 -5.89 -6.57
N MET A 142 -11.35 -6.86 -5.66
CA MET A 142 -11.42 -6.59 -4.21
C MET A 142 -10.15 -5.93 -3.69
N ILE A 143 -8.96 -6.39 -4.11
CA ILE A 143 -7.68 -5.76 -3.77
C ILE A 143 -7.65 -4.32 -4.28
N GLY A 144 -7.98 -4.09 -5.54
CA GLY A 144 -8.01 -2.76 -6.13
C GLY A 144 -8.93 -1.81 -5.36
N ARG A 145 -10.15 -2.23 -5.09
CA ARG A 145 -11.15 -1.42 -4.36
C ARG A 145 -10.75 -1.13 -2.92
N THR A 146 -10.29 -2.14 -2.17
CA THR A 146 -9.94 -1.95 -0.75
C THR A 146 -8.73 -1.02 -0.60
N VAL A 147 -7.71 -1.18 -1.45
CA VAL A 147 -6.54 -0.29 -1.45
C VAL A 147 -6.93 1.14 -1.83
N TYR A 148 -7.66 1.31 -2.93
CA TYR A 148 -8.13 2.63 -3.37
C TYR A 148 -8.90 3.36 -2.26
N MET A 149 -9.86 2.68 -1.61
CA MET A 149 -10.67 3.26 -0.55
C MET A 149 -9.86 3.59 0.70
N ALA A 150 -8.97 2.70 1.15
CA ALA A 150 -8.14 2.93 2.33
C ALA A 150 -7.19 4.13 2.12
N VAL A 151 -6.54 4.20 0.95
CA VAL A 151 -5.61 5.30 0.62
C VAL A 151 -6.36 6.62 0.44
N SER A 152 -7.48 6.65 -0.30
CA SER A 152 -8.27 7.86 -0.51
C SER A 152 -8.78 8.44 0.82
N ARG A 153 -9.26 7.60 1.74
CA ARG A 153 -9.66 8.02 3.09
C ARG A 153 -8.48 8.57 3.88
N GLY A 154 -7.32 7.92 3.79
CA GLY A 154 -6.09 8.37 4.44
C GLY A 154 -5.66 9.75 3.95
N ILE A 155 -5.67 9.99 2.65
CA ILE A 155 -5.34 11.31 2.07
C ILE A 155 -6.36 12.36 2.52
N ALA A 156 -7.66 12.06 2.45
CA ALA A 156 -8.71 12.97 2.91
C ALA A 156 -8.60 13.27 4.41
N GLY A 157 -8.11 12.33 5.22
CA GLY A 157 -7.87 12.51 6.66
C GLY A 157 -6.76 13.50 6.96
N LEU A 158 -5.77 13.66 6.08
CA LEU A 158 -4.67 14.62 6.25
C LEU A 158 -5.11 16.08 6.02
N ALA A 159 -6.22 16.31 5.34
CA ALA A 159 -6.76 17.64 5.06
C ALA A 159 -7.64 18.20 6.21
N LYS A 160 -7.91 17.42 7.25
CA LYS A 160 -8.67 17.85 8.42
C LYS A 160 -7.71 18.46 9.45
N PRO A 161 -7.97 19.68 9.93
CA PRO A 161 -7.15 20.35 10.95
C PRO A 161 -7.20 19.63 12.29
#